data_6c13baa061c92e7e8a2621cdc61a7132
#
_entry.id   6c13baa061c92e7e8a2621cdc61a7132
#
_cell.length_a   1.000
_cell.length_b   1.000
_cell.length_c   1.000
_cell.angle_alpha   90.00
_cell.angle_beta   90.00
_cell.angle_gamma   90.00
#
_symmetry.space_group_name_H-M   'P 1'
#
loop_
_entity.id
_entity.type
_entity.pdbx_description
1 polymer ?
#
loop_
_entity_poly.entity_id
_entity_poly.type
_entity_poly.pdbx_seq_one_letter_code
_entity_poly.pdbx_strand_id
1 'polypeptide(L)'
;MKTFFKIMGVLLVALIISIVLFFAMRTYQGHKHLELVDHYMEDQNLTEKIKSEETLYSAKKGLFYKEVKFKDDPKHTYVVQPISMTTGIVVQGFDPETNKGIKGAKHNAFKKDYKIKD
;
A
#
# COMPACT_ATOMS: atom_id res chain seq x y z
N MET A 1 45.58 14.26 -11.14
CA MET A 1 44.80 13.12 -11.62
C MET A 1 44.44 12.14 -10.51
N LYS A 2 45.36 11.72 -9.68
CA LYS A 2 45.07 10.81 -8.58
C LYS A 2 43.99 11.34 -7.62
N THR A 3 44.01 12.64 -7.31
CA THR A 3 43.01 13.28 -6.44
C THR A 3 41.63 13.27 -7.12
N PHE A 4 41.57 13.48 -8.42
CA PHE A 4 40.31 13.47 -9.17
C PHE A 4 39.65 12.10 -9.11
N PHE A 5 40.40 11.03 -9.30
CA PHE A 5 39.85 9.68 -9.24
C PHE A 5 39.37 9.32 -7.82
N LYS A 6 40.07 9.78 -6.79
CA LYS A 6 39.63 9.57 -5.41
C LYS A 6 38.32 10.29 -5.11
N ILE A 7 38.18 11.52 -5.57
CA ILE A 7 36.94 12.29 -5.40
C ILE A 7 35.80 11.63 -6.15
N MET A 8 36.01 11.19 -7.39
CA MET A 8 34.99 10.49 -8.15
C MET A 8 34.58 9.18 -7.48
N GLY A 9 35.54 8.45 -6.93
CA GLY A 9 35.24 7.21 -6.21
C GLY A 9 34.38 7.43 -5.00
N VAL A 10 34.68 8.47 -4.22
CA VAL A 10 33.90 8.84 -3.03
C VAL A 10 32.48 9.25 -3.43
N LEU A 11 32.32 10.05 -4.48
CA LEU A 11 31.02 10.49 -4.98
C LEU A 11 30.19 9.29 -5.49
N LEU A 12 30.82 8.36 -6.16
CA LEU A 12 30.15 7.17 -6.66
C LEU A 12 29.64 6.30 -5.50
N VAL A 13 30.47 6.09 -4.48
CA VAL A 13 30.08 5.31 -3.30
C VAL A 13 28.94 5.99 -2.56
N ALA A 14 28.98 7.31 -2.40
CA ALA A 14 27.92 8.06 -1.77
C ALA A 14 26.60 7.93 -2.53
N LEU A 15 26.66 7.96 -3.86
CA LEU A 15 25.48 7.78 -4.70
C LEU A 15 24.87 6.39 -4.51
N ILE A 16 25.68 5.36 -4.51
CA ILE A 16 25.21 3.97 -4.32
C ILE A 16 24.56 3.82 -2.95
N ILE A 17 25.16 4.35 -1.89
CA ILE A 17 24.60 4.29 -0.54
C ILE A 17 23.25 5.00 -0.49
N SER A 18 23.14 6.17 -1.12
CA SER A 18 21.87 6.92 -1.18
C SER A 18 20.77 6.12 -1.85
N ILE A 19 21.08 5.45 -2.97
CA ILE A 19 20.11 4.62 -3.68
C ILE A 19 19.66 3.44 -2.81
N VAL A 20 20.59 2.76 -2.15
CA VAL A 20 20.28 1.62 -1.28
C VAL A 20 19.38 2.06 -0.13
N LEU A 21 19.70 3.19 0.52
CA LEU A 21 18.88 3.72 1.61
C LEU A 21 17.48 4.10 1.14
N PHE A 22 17.37 4.71 -0.03
CA PHE A 22 16.08 5.06 -0.60
C PHE A 22 15.19 3.84 -0.82
N PHE A 23 15.74 2.78 -1.43
CA PHE A 23 14.99 1.55 -1.64
C PHE A 23 14.64 0.85 -0.33
N ALA A 24 15.54 0.86 0.65
CA ALA A 24 15.28 0.26 1.95
C ALA A 24 14.14 0.98 2.67
N MET A 25 14.12 2.31 2.66
CA MET A 25 13.05 3.10 3.25
C MET A 25 11.71 2.84 2.56
N ARG A 26 11.71 2.79 1.22
CA ARG A 26 10.48 2.52 0.46
C ARG A 26 9.93 1.13 0.77
N THR A 27 10.79 0.13 0.86
CA THR A 27 10.39 -1.23 1.22
C THR A 27 9.81 -1.27 2.63
N TYR A 28 10.44 -0.59 3.57
CA TYR A 28 9.95 -0.52 4.95
C TYR A 28 8.57 0.13 5.02
N GLN A 29 8.38 1.26 4.33
CA GLN A 29 7.08 1.95 4.30
C GLN A 29 6.00 1.08 3.68
N GLY A 30 6.34 0.40 2.58
CA GLY A 30 5.40 -0.50 1.92
C GLY A 30 4.99 -1.66 2.81
N HIS A 31 5.94 -2.23 3.55
CA HIS A 31 5.65 -3.29 4.50
C HIS A 31 4.68 -2.83 5.58
N LYS A 32 4.86 -1.62 6.11
CA LYS A 32 3.96 -1.06 7.11
C LYS A 32 2.55 -0.80 6.57
N HIS A 33 2.45 -0.24 5.37
CA HIS A 33 1.16 0.00 4.74
C HIS A 33 0.39 -1.31 4.51
N LEU A 34 1.07 -2.31 3.98
CA LEU A 34 0.44 -3.60 3.68
C LEU A 34 0.12 -4.38 4.95
N GLU A 35 0.94 -4.26 5.98
CA GLU A 35 0.67 -4.88 7.28
C GLU A 35 -0.63 -4.35 7.87
N LEU A 36 -0.86 -3.03 7.78
CA LEU A 36 -2.09 -2.41 8.26
C LEU A 36 -3.30 -2.90 7.46
N VAL A 37 -3.18 -2.96 6.14
CA VAL A 37 -4.25 -3.48 5.27
C VAL A 37 -4.57 -4.94 5.60
N ASP A 38 -3.55 -5.78 5.69
CA ASP A 38 -3.74 -7.20 5.96
C ASP A 38 -4.35 -7.43 7.35
N HIS A 39 -3.91 -6.67 8.34
CA HIS A 39 -4.44 -6.76 9.69
C HIS A 39 -5.92 -6.39 9.73
N TYR A 40 -6.31 -5.34 9.00
CA TYR A 40 -7.70 -4.95 8.87
C TYR A 40 -8.54 -6.08 8.25
N MET A 41 -8.03 -6.68 7.17
CA MET A 41 -8.74 -7.76 6.50
C MET A 41 -8.96 -8.96 7.42
N GLU A 42 -7.96 -9.30 8.23
CA GLU A 42 -8.08 -10.38 9.22
C GLU A 42 -9.07 -10.02 10.32
N ASP A 43 -9.03 -8.81 10.85
CA ASP A 43 -9.93 -8.36 11.91
C ASP A 43 -11.39 -8.40 11.47
N GLN A 44 -11.66 -8.12 10.21
CA GLN A 44 -13.01 -8.13 9.66
C GLN A 44 -13.42 -9.50 9.09
N ASN A 45 -12.56 -10.51 9.25
CA ASN A 45 -12.79 -11.86 8.70
C ASN A 45 -13.00 -11.86 7.19
N LEU A 46 -12.32 -10.94 6.50
CA LEU A 46 -12.42 -10.80 5.05
C LEU A 46 -11.40 -11.63 4.29
N THR A 47 -10.34 -12.08 4.95
CA THR A 47 -9.25 -12.82 4.30
C THR A 47 -9.75 -14.07 3.59
N GLU A 48 -10.67 -14.80 4.20
CA GLU A 48 -11.25 -16.01 3.60
C GLU A 48 -12.19 -15.71 2.43
N LYS A 49 -12.68 -14.47 2.34
CA LYS A 49 -13.60 -14.03 1.29
C LYS A 49 -12.89 -13.46 0.07
N ILE A 50 -11.57 -13.33 0.12
CA ILE A 50 -10.80 -12.78 -1.00
C ILE A 50 -10.77 -13.78 -2.15
N LYS A 51 -11.27 -13.33 -3.32
CA LYS A 51 -11.18 -14.09 -4.55
C LYS A 51 -9.84 -13.84 -5.26
N SER A 52 -9.43 -12.58 -5.28
CA SER A 52 -8.15 -12.17 -5.86
C SER A 52 -7.71 -10.86 -5.23
N GLU A 53 -6.40 -10.64 -5.18
CA GLU A 53 -5.84 -9.38 -4.68
C GLU A 53 -4.59 -9.01 -5.44
N GLU A 54 -4.35 -7.71 -5.58
CA GLU A 54 -3.18 -7.17 -6.23
C GLU A 54 -2.63 -6.02 -5.39
N THR A 55 -1.32 -6.02 -5.17
CA THR A 55 -0.66 -4.94 -4.44
C THR A 55 -0.21 -3.87 -5.42
N LEU A 56 -0.59 -2.62 -5.15
CA LEU A 56 -0.30 -1.48 -6.02
C LEU A 56 0.36 -0.36 -5.21
N TYR A 57 1.01 0.55 -5.91
CA TYR A 57 1.64 1.72 -5.31
C TYR A 57 1.11 2.99 -5.95
N SER A 58 0.66 3.93 -5.10
CA SER A 58 0.22 5.24 -5.54
C SER A 58 1.34 6.26 -5.38
N ALA A 59 1.97 6.64 -6.49
CA ALA A 59 3.02 7.67 -6.49
C ALA A 59 2.48 9.02 -6.03
N LYS A 60 1.22 9.31 -6.35
CA LYS A 60 0.56 10.56 -5.97
C LYS A 60 0.36 10.68 -4.47
N LYS A 61 0.00 9.58 -3.81
CA LYS A 61 -0.26 9.55 -2.37
C LYS A 61 0.94 9.07 -1.56
N GLY A 62 1.94 8.48 -2.23
CA GLY A 62 3.13 7.96 -1.55
C GLY A 62 2.87 6.75 -0.68
N LEU A 63 1.87 5.94 -1.00
CA LEU A 63 1.54 4.78 -0.19
C LEU A 63 1.21 3.55 -1.05
N PHE A 64 1.34 2.39 -0.42
CA PHE A 64 0.94 1.11 -1.00
C PHE A 64 -0.49 0.79 -0.59
N TYR A 65 -1.20 0.10 -1.47
CA TYR A 65 -2.56 -0.32 -1.20
C TYR A 65 -2.87 -1.62 -1.94
N LYS A 66 -4.02 -2.22 -1.65
CA LYS A 66 -4.45 -3.43 -2.33
C LYS A 66 -5.76 -3.21 -3.08
N GLU A 67 -5.84 -3.79 -4.25
CA GLU A 67 -7.06 -3.90 -5.04
C GLU A 67 -7.57 -5.33 -4.90
N VAL A 68 -8.77 -5.48 -4.36
CA VAL A 68 -9.28 -6.78 -3.92
C VAL A 68 -10.64 -7.07 -4.55
N LYS A 69 -10.83 -8.31 -4.96
CA LYS A 69 -12.15 -8.83 -5.35
C LYS A 69 -12.58 -9.86 -4.32
N PHE A 70 -13.81 -9.75 -3.84
CA PHE A 70 -14.36 -10.67 -2.85
C PHE A 70 -15.26 -11.71 -3.49
N LYS A 71 -15.30 -12.92 -2.92
CA LYS A 71 -16.14 -14.02 -3.41
C LYS A 71 -17.62 -13.69 -3.28
N ASP A 72 -18.00 -12.92 -2.26
CA ASP A 72 -19.39 -12.54 -2.01
C ASP A 72 -19.81 -11.26 -2.75
N ASP A 73 -18.88 -10.62 -3.45
CA ASP A 73 -19.17 -9.44 -4.27
C ASP A 73 -18.20 -9.38 -5.46
N PRO A 74 -18.24 -10.39 -6.36
CA PRO A 74 -17.25 -10.48 -7.44
C PRO A 74 -17.41 -9.45 -8.56
N LYS A 75 -18.54 -8.73 -8.58
CA LYS A 75 -18.81 -7.71 -9.61
C LYS A 75 -18.08 -6.40 -9.35
N HIS A 76 -17.65 -6.17 -8.12
CA HIS A 76 -17.00 -4.91 -7.74
C HIS A 76 -15.54 -5.14 -7.38
N THR A 77 -14.72 -4.15 -7.67
CA THR A 77 -13.33 -4.12 -7.26
C THR A 77 -13.21 -3.19 -6.06
N TYR A 78 -12.56 -3.64 -4.99
CA TYR A 78 -12.39 -2.84 -3.79
C TYR A 78 -10.95 -2.37 -3.68
N VAL A 79 -10.79 -1.08 -3.36
CA VAL A 79 -9.48 -0.52 -3.03
C VAL A 79 -9.41 -0.43 -1.51
N VAL A 80 -8.45 -1.14 -0.94
CA VAL A 80 -8.18 -1.12 0.51
C VAL A 80 -6.86 -0.39 0.71
N GLN A 81 -6.90 0.78 1.33
CA GLN A 81 -5.72 1.61 1.48
C GLN A 81 -5.61 2.18 2.88
N PRO A 82 -4.37 2.34 3.39
CA PRO A 82 -4.17 3.03 4.65
C PRO A 82 -4.30 4.54 4.48
N ILE A 83 -4.73 5.23 5.54
CA ILE A 83 -4.78 6.69 5.53
C ILE A 83 -3.40 7.26 5.85
N SER A 84 -2.70 6.62 6.80
CA SER A 84 -1.32 6.95 7.13
C SER A 84 -0.51 5.67 7.27
N MET A 85 0.78 5.79 7.55
CA MET A 85 1.66 4.62 7.64
C MET A 85 1.24 3.61 8.72
N THR A 86 0.65 4.08 9.82
CA THR A 86 0.32 3.22 10.97
C THR A 86 -1.14 3.29 11.41
N THR A 87 -1.94 4.20 10.84
CA THR A 87 -3.28 4.47 11.33
C THR A 87 -4.24 4.76 10.19
N GLY A 88 -5.43 4.20 10.30
CA GLY A 88 -6.53 4.49 9.40
C GLY A 88 -6.60 3.57 8.19
N ILE A 89 -7.83 3.16 7.85
CA ILE A 89 -8.12 2.31 6.71
C ILE A 89 -9.33 2.85 5.97
N VAL A 90 -9.25 2.88 4.65
CA VAL A 90 -10.38 3.18 3.76
C VAL A 90 -10.59 2.00 2.83
N VAL A 91 -11.82 1.54 2.74
CA VAL A 91 -12.23 0.51 1.77
C VAL A 91 -13.32 1.11 0.91
N GLN A 92 -13.08 1.16 -0.39
CA GLN A 92 -14.03 1.72 -1.36
C GLN A 92 -14.23 0.76 -2.52
N GLY A 93 -15.50 0.42 -2.78
CA GLY A 93 -15.86 -0.39 -3.94
C GLY A 93 -15.95 0.47 -5.19
N PHE A 94 -15.53 -0.09 -6.31
CA PHE A 94 -15.57 0.55 -7.62
C PHE A 94 -16.20 -0.39 -8.64
N ASP A 95 -16.89 0.21 -9.62
CA ASP A 95 -17.35 -0.51 -10.78
C ASP A 95 -16.17 -0.68 -11.75
N PRO A 96 -15.75 -1.93 -12.07
CA PRO A 96 -14.58 -2.13 -12.93
C PRO A 96 -14.78 -1.64 -14.37
N GLU A 97 -16.02 -1.52 -14.83
CA GLU A 97 -16.30 -1.03 -16.20
C GLU A 97 -16.20 0.48 -16.31
N THR A 98 -16.67 1.22 -15.30
CA THR A 98 -16.73 2.69 -15.33
C THR A 98 -15.68 3.34 -14.46
N ASN A 99 -15.01 2.60 -13.58
CA ASN A 99 -14.07 3.10 -12.57
C ASN A 99 -14.68 4.13 -11.62
N LYS A 100 -16.00 4.13 -11.48
CA LYS A 100 -16.68 5.02 -10.55
C LYS A 100 -16.86 4.36 -9.20
N GLY A 101 -16.69 5.14 -8.13
CA GLY A 101 -16.92 4.68 -6.77
C GLY A 101 -18.38 4.33 -6.54
N ILE A 102 -18.63 3.27 -5.77
CA ILE A 102 -19.96 2.79 -5.43
C ILE A 102 -20.22 3.09 -3.97
N LYS A 103 -21.17 3.97 -3.68
CA LYS A 103 -21.44 4.41 -2.30
C LYS A 103 -22.01 3.31 -1.40
N GLY A 104 -22.79 2.43 -1.94
CA GLY A 104 -23.44 1.36 -1.17
C GLY A 104 -22.78 0.01 -1.28
N ALA A 105 -21.54 -0.06 -1.71
CA ALA A 105 -20.84 -1.33 -1.85
C ALA A 105 -20.73 -2.04 -0.48
N LYS A 106 -20.90 -3.36 -0.50
CA LYS A 106 -21.04 -4.20 0.69
C LYS A 106 -19.90 -4.05 1.71
N HIS A 107 -18.67 -3.92 1.22
CA HIS A 107 -17.48 -3.87 2.08
C HIS A 107 -16.89 -2.47 2.25
N ASN A 108 -17.60 -1.43 1.82
CA ASN A 108 -17.15 -0.06 2.02
C ASN A 108 -16.96 0.22 3.51
N ALA A 109 -15.84 0.86 3.84
CA ALA A 109 -15.53 1.22 5.22
C ALA A 109 -14.62 2.44 5.26
N PHE A 110 -14.77 3.23 6.30
CA PHE A 110 -13.88 4.35 6.59
C PHE A 110 -13.56 4.32 8.08
N LYS A 111 -12.36 3.84 8.41
CA LYS A 111 -11.91 3.68 9.79
C LYS A 111 -10.72 4.59 10.04
N LYS A 112 -11.00 5.85 10.33
CA LYS A 112 -9.98 6.89 10.49
C LYS A 112 -8.96 6.56 11.59
N ASP A 113 -9.41 5.96 12.68
CA ASP A 113 -8.57 5.68 13.84
C ASP A 113 -8.14 4.21 13.94
N TYR A 114 -8.32 3.44 12.88
CA TYR A 114 -7.92 2.05 12.87
C TYR A 114 -6.41 1.92 13.00
N LYS A 115 -5.96 1.04 13.88
CA LYS A 115 -4.53 0.74 14.05
C LYS A 115 -4.36 -0.69 14.52
N ILE A 116 -3.15 -1.23 14.30
CA ILE A 116 -2.80 -2.55 14.79
C ILE A 116 -2.61 -2.47 16.30
N LYS A 117 -3.33 -3.31 17.02
CA LYS A 117 -3.20 -3.40 18.47
C LYS A 117 -2.06 -4.34 18.81
N ASP A 118 -1.13 -3.85 19.60
CA ASP A 118 -0.02 -4.66 20.10
C ASP A 118 -0.43 -5.45 21.34
#